data_b0f19de2201759b9a1b833362d71842c
#
_entry.id   b0f19de2201759b9a1b833362d71842c
#
_cell.length_a   1.000
_cell.length_b   1.000
_cell.length_c   1.000
_cell.angle_alpha   90.00
_cell.angle_beta   90.00
_cell.angle_gamma   90.00
#
_symmetry.space_group_name_H-M   'P 1'
#
loop_
_entity.id
_entity.type
_entity.pdbx_description
1 polymer ?
#
loop_
_entity_poly.entity_id
_entity_poly.type
_entity_poly.pdbx_seq_one_letter_code
_entity_poly.pdbx_strand_id
1 'polypeptide(L)'
;MNFIKSSLILGGAGLLIGAGTIYFGLIHPGADEPHSALVFKLIETTRDRAIAVRADDLVVPALTDPAMIKQGAGNYAAMCVGCHLAPGIESTEMSKILYPAPPNLAKLGAPDPARAFWVIKHGVKASGMAAWGTNMKDDYI
;
A
#
# COMPACT_ATOMS: atom_id res chain seq x y z
N MET A 1 -2.39 38.88 -24.31
CA MET A 1 -1.26 38.29 -23.54
C MET A 1 -0.92 36.99 -24.23
N ASN A 2 0.34 36.77 -24.66
CA ASN A 2 0.69 35.60 -25.47
C ASN A 2 0.57 34.33 -24.63
N PHE A 3 -0.04 33.27 -25.16
CA PHE A 3 -0.27 31.97 -24.49
C PHE A 3 0.98 31.47 -23.73
N ILE A 4 2.15 31.56 -24.36
CA ILE A 4 3.44 31.19 -23.75
C ILE A 4 3.73 31.99 -22.46
N LYS A 5 3.51 33.30 -22.46
CA LYS A 5 3.74 34.14 -21.26
C LYS A 5 2.81 33.77 -20.13
N SER A 6 1.53 33.51 -20.44
CA SER A 6 0.56 33.05 -19.43
C SER A 6 0.94 31.70 -18.85
N SER A 7 1.36 30.74 -19.68
CA SER A 7 1.79 29.42 -19.22
C SER A 7 3.05 29.51 -18.33
N LEU A 8 4.02 30.36 -18.68
CA LEU A 8 5.22 30.57 -17.85
C LEU A 8 4.88 31.20 -16.49
N ILE A 9 3.98 32.18 -16.48
CA ILE A 9 3.54 32.84 -15.22
C ILE A 9 2.81 31.83 -14.34
N LEU A 10 1.88 31.05 -14.87
CA LEU A 10 1.14 30.04 -14.12
C LEU A 10 2.06 28.93 -13.60
N GLY A 11 3.00 28.47 -14.43
CA GLY A 11 4.00 27.49 -14.01
C GLY A 11 4.91 28.01 -12.92
N GLY A 12 5.41 29.24 -13.06
CA GLY A 12 6.23 29.90 -12.04
C GLY A 12 5.48 30.08 -10.70
N ALA A 13 4.23 30.56 -10.78
CA ALA A 13 3.39 30.70 -9.58
C ALA A 13 3.14 29.36 -8.90
N GLY A 14 2.86 28.30 -9.66
CA GLY A 14 2.69 26.94 -9.12
C GLY A 14 3.94 26.43 -8.40
N LEU A 15 5.12 26.65 -9.00
CA LEU A 15 6.40 26.28 -8.37
C LEU A 15 6.66 27.05 -7.07
N LEU A 16 6.38 28.35 -7.05
CA LEU A 16 6.55 29.19 -5.83
C LEU A 16 5.58 28.76 -4.73
N ILE A 17 4.32 28.47 -5.06
CA ILE A 17 3.35 27.95 -4.08
C ILE A 17 3.83 26.59 -3.54
N GLY A 18 4.25 25.68 -4.41
CA GLY A 18 4.77 24.37 -3.99
C GLY A 18 6.00 24.50 -3.09
N ALA A 19 6.97 25.31 -3.49
CA ALA A 19 8.16 25.56 -2.69
C ALA A 19 7.83 26.22 -1.32
N GLY A 20 6.91 27.19 -1.32
CA GLY A 20 6.43 27.82 -0.09
C GLY A 20 5.73 26.82 0.83
N THR A 21 4.87 25.95 0.28
CA THR A 21 4.19 24.89 1.03
C THR A 21 5.17 23.96 1.74
N ILE A 22 6.25 23.59 1.06
CA ILE A 22 7.31 22.74 1.63
C ILE A 22 8.12 23.51 2.67
N TYR A 23 8.57 24.72 2.33
CA TYR A 23 9.43 25.54 3.20
C TYR A 23 8.77 25.91 4.54
N PHE A 24 7.50 26.23 4.50
CA PHE A 24 6.72 26.58 5.69
C PHE A 24 6.09 25.38 6.39
N GLY A 25 6.31 24.16 5.92
CA GLY A 25 5.79 22.94 6.55
C GLY A 25 4.26 22.88 6.60
N LEU A 26 3.57 23.34 5.56
CA LEU A 26 2.10 23.42 5.55
C LEU A 26 1.42 22.07 5.35
N ILE A 27 2.19 21.01 5.06
CA ILE A 27 1.67 19.65 4.93
C ILE A 27 1.87 18.94 6.27
N HIS A 28 0.79 18.43 6.85
CA HIS A 28 0.85 17.65 8.08
C HIS A 28 1.35 16.23 7.79
N PRO A 29 2.49 15.77 8.35
CA PRO A 29 3.06 14.46 8.08
C PRO A 29 2.57 13.35 9.01
N GLY A 30 1.77 13.67 10.01
CA GLY A 30 1.28 12.74 11.02
C GLY A 30 0.28 11.73 10.44
N ALA A 31 0.43 10.45 10.79
CA ALA A 31 -0.45 9.39 10.33
C ALA A 31 -1.78 9.35 11.11
N ASP A 32 -1.90 10.12 12.16
CA ASP A 32 -3.12 10.32 12.96
C ASP A 32 -4.11 11.29 12.29
N GLU A 33 -3.66 12.05 11.29
CA GLU A 33 -4.50 12.94 10.50
C GLU A 33 -4.69 12.39 9.07
N PRO A 34 -5.87 11.86 8.73
CA PRO A 34 -6.13 11.30 7.42
C PRO A 34 -6.02 12.33 6.29
N HIS A 35 -5.55 11.90 5.13
CA HIS A 35 -5.61 12.71 3.92
C HIS A 35 -7.04 13.15 3.59
N SER A 36 -7.19 14.30 2.93
CA SER A 36 -8.48 14.66 2.34
C SER A 36 -8.98 13.56 1.39
N ALA A 37 -10.29 13.40 1.26
CA ALA A 37 -10.89 12.35 0.44
C ALA A 37 -10.37 12.33 -1.01
N LEU A 38 -10.10 13.51 -1.59
CA LEU A 38 -9.56 13.63 -2.95
C LEU A 38 -8.11 13.10 -3.02
N VAL A 39 -7.26 13.51 -2.10
CA VAL A 39 -5.85 13.09 -2.03
C VAL A 39 -5.78 11.59 -1.77
N PHE A 40 -6.56 11.08 -0.82
CA PHE A 40 -6.64 9.65 -0.52
C PHE A 40 -7.03 8.86 -1.78
N LYS A 41 -8.09 9.28 -2.48
CA LYS A 41 -8.57 8.59 -3.69
C LYS A 41 -7.55 8.60 -4.82
N LEU A 42 -6.82 9.69 -4.99
CA LEU A 42 -5.77 9.80 -5.99
C LEU A 42 -4.60 8.83 -5.68
N ILE A 43 -4.13 8.82 -4.43
CA ILE A 43 -3.06 7.93 -3.97
C ILE A 43 -3.49 6.47 -4.12
N GLU A 44 -4.68 6.11 -3.63
CA GLU A 44 -5.25 4.77 -3.73
C GLU A 44 -5.32 4.29 -5.18
N THR A 45 -5.95 5.08 -6.05
CA THR A 45 -6.10 4.72 -7.48
C THR A 45 -4.74 4.56 -8.17
N THR A 46 -3.80 5.46 -7.89
CA THR A 46 -2.45 5.39 -8.47
C THR A 46 -1.70 4.15 -7.98
N ARG A 47 -1.76 3.86 -6.68
CA ARG A 47 -1.18 2.68 -6.07
C ARG A 47 -1.74 1.40 -6.70
N ASP A 48 -3.06 1.28 -6.73
CA ASP A 48 -3.74 0.07 -7.20
C ASP A 48 -3.48 -0.19 -8.67
N ARG A 49 -3.44 0.86 -9.49
CA ARG A 49 -3.06 0.74 -10.90
C ARG A 49 -1.60 0.36 -11.07
N ALA A 50 -0.71 0.94 -10.28
CA ALA A 50 0.72 0.63 -10.33
C ALA A 50 1.00 -0.82 -9.91
N ILE A 51 0.30 -1.35 -8.91
CA ILE A 51 0.39 -2.75 -8.49
C ILE A 51 -0.17 -3.65 -9.60
N ALA A 52 -1.34 -3.34 -10.14
CA ALA A 52 -1.98 -4.14 -11.18
C ALA A 52 -1.06 -4.38 -12.37
N VAL A 53 -0.45 -3.30 -12.90
CA VAL A 53 0.46 -3.39 -14.05
C VAL A 53 1.70 -4.24 -13.76
N ARG A 54 2.20 -4.23 -12.53
CA ARG A 54 3.41 -4.97 -12.13
C ARG A 54 3.14 -6.43 -11.75
N ALA A 55 1.90 -6.74 -11.40
CA ALA A 55 1.46 -8.09 -11.06
C ALA A 55 0.94 -8.87 -12.27
N ASP A 56 0.69 -8.20 -13.40
CA ASP A 56 0.03 -8.78 -14.59
C ASP A 56 0.82 -9.95 -15.20
N ASP A 57 2.15 -9.85 -15.20
CA ASP A 57 3.04 -10.89 -15.75
C ASP A 57 3.46 -11.97 -14.73
N LEU A 58 2.94 -11.92 -13.49
CA LEU A 58 3.31 -12.88 -12.46
C LEU A 58 2.58 -14.21 -12.66
N VAL A 59 3.36 -15.29 -12.74
CA VAL A 59 2.83 -16.65 -12.80
C VAL A 59 2.51 -17.13 -11.39
N VAL A 60 1.23 -17.35 -11.13
CA VAL A 60 0.75 -17.88 -9.84
C VAL A 60 0.89 -19.41 -9.85
N PRO A 61 1.58 -20.02 -8.87
CA PRO A 61 1.66 -21.48 -8.76
C PRO A 61 0.31 -22.08 -8.36
N ALA A 62 0.22 -23.40 -8.41
CA ALA A 62 -0.97 -24.12 -7.92
C ALA A 62 -1.07 -23.97 -6.39
N LEU A 63 -2.01 -23.15 -5.92
CA LEU A 63 -2.22 -22.85 -4.50
C LEU A 63 -3.01 -23.92 -3.73
N THR A 64 -3.01 -25.16 -4.24
CA THR A 64 -3.75 -26.28 -3.65
C THR A 64 -2.86 -27.30 -2.95
N ASP A 65 -1.54 -27.11 -2.96
CA ASP A 65 -0.59 -27.99 -2.26
C ASP A 65 -0.76 -27.84 -0.74
N PRO A 66 -1.11 -28.92 -0.01
CA PRO A 66 -1.28 -28.87 1.44
C PRO A 66 -0.02 -28.43 2.22
N ALA A 67 1.18 -28.72 1.69
CA ALA A 67 2.42 -28.32 2.33
C ALA A 67 2.61 -26.81 2.24
N MET A 68 2.37 -26.22 1.05
CA MET A 68 2.39 -24.76 0.86
C MET A 68 1.35 -24.06 1.73
N ILE A 69 0.13 -24.58 1.77
CA ILE A 69 -0.95 -24.01 2.60
C ILE A 69 -0.56 -24.01 4.08
N LYS A 70 -0.02 -25.13 4.58
CA LYS A 70 0.41 -25.24 5.98
C LYS A 70 1.55 -24.27 6.30
N GLN A 71 2.52 -24.15 5.41
CA GLN A 71 3.64 -23.21 5.57
C GLN A 71 3.16 -21.75 5.53
N GLY A 72 2.33 -21.40 4.53
CA GLY A 72 1.76 -20.07 4.40
C GLY A 72 0.90 -19.68 5.60
N ALA A 73 0.09 -20.61 6.13
CA ALA A 73 -0.69 -20.37 7.35
C ALA A 73 0.22 -20.08 8.56
N GLY A 74 1.34 -20.80 8.70
CA GLY A 74 2.32 -20.55 9.75
C GLY A 74 2.98 -19.17 9.62
N ASN A 75 3.42 -18.81 8.41
CA ASN A 75 4.01 -17.50 8.12
C ASN A 75 3.00 -16.38 8.37
N TYR A 76 1.77 -16.55 7.92
CA TYR A 76 0.68 -15.59 8.15
C TYR A 76 0.41 -15.39 9.64
N ALA A 77 0.30 -16.48 10.39
CA ALA A 77 0.07 -16.42 11.84
C ALA A 77 1.20 -15.68 12.58
N ALA A 78 2.44 -15.91 12.17
CA ALA A 78 3.62 -15.30 12.82
C ALA A 78 3.81 -13.83 12.47
N MET A 79 3.51 -13.39 11.23
CA MET A 79 3.96 -12.09 10.73
C MET A 79 2.83 -11.16 10.27
N CYS A 80 1.66 -11.69 9.93
CA CYS A 80 0.62 -10.91 9.24
C CYS A 80 -0.60 -10.65 10.10
N VAL A 81 -0.96 -11.56 11.01
CA VAL A 81 -2.17 -11.50 11.85
C VAL A 81 -2.24 -10.22 12.68
N GLY A 82 -1.10 -9.71 13.14
CA GLY A 82 -1.03 -8.48 13.92
C GLY A 82 -1.64 -7.26 13.23
N CYS A 83 -1.59 -7.21 11.91
CA CYS A 83 -2.16 -6.12 11.11
C CYS A 83 -3.39 -6.56 10.32
N HIS A 84 -3.35 -7.75 9.70
CA HIS A 84 -4.36 -8.21 8.75
C HIS A 84 -5.45 -9.11 9.35
N LEU A 85 -5.37 -9.38 10.66
CA LEU A 85 -6.32 -10.15 11.45
C LEU A 85 -6.41 -11.64 11.04
N ALA A 86 -7.20 -12.41 11.75
CA ALA A 86 -7.49 -13.82 11.48
C ALA A 86 -8.95 -14.12 11.86
N PRO A 87 -9.53 -15.25 11.43
CA PRO A 87 -10.85 -15.66 11.88
C PRO A 87 -10.96 -15.65 13.42
N GLY A 88 -12.00 -15.00 13.93
CA GLY A 88 -12.22 -14.84 15.38
C GLY A 88 -11.45 -13.67 16.03
N ILE A 89 -10.58 -12.98 15.30
CA ILE A 89 -9.89 -11.76 15.76
C ILE A 89 -10.52 -10.54 15.09
N GLU A 90 -11.21 -9.70 15.85
CA GLU A 90 -11.91 -8.53 15.31
C GLU A 90 -10.97 -7.34 15.09
N SER A 91 -10.03 -7.13 15.99
CA SER A 91 -9.05 -6.03 15.93
C SER A 91 -7.83 -6.31 16.79
N THR A 92 -6.71 -5.69 16.44
CA THR A 92 -5.49 -5.63 17.25
C THR A 92 -5.08 -4.18 17.42
N GLU A 93 -4.12 -3.89 18.30
CA GLU A 93 -3.61 -2.52 18.43
C GLU A 93 -2.99 -2.03 17.12
N MET A 94 -2.23 -2.88 16.43
CA MET A 94 -1.62 -2.51 15.14
C MET A 94 -2.67 -2.24 14.06
N SER A 95 -3.72 -3.07 13.97
CA SER A 95 -4.77 -2.86 12.96
C SER A 95 -5.57 -1.58 13.16
N LYS A 96 -5.61 -1.05 14.40
CA LYS A 96 -6.33 0.19 14.75
C LYS A 96 -5.55 1.46 14.45
N ILE A 97 -4.21 1.42 14.62
CA ILE A 97 -3.39 2.63 14.59
C ILE A 97 -2.69 2.88 13.26
N LEU A 98 -2.66 1.88 12.36
CA LEU A 98 -2.01 2.04 11.07
C LEU A 98 -2.86 2.87 10.10
N TYR A 99 -2.20 3.80 9.41
CA TYR A 99 -2.79 4.56 8.31
C TYR A 99 -1.92 4.45 7.04
N PRO A 100 -2.51 4.12 5.88
CA PRO A 100 -3.89 3.64 5.71
C PRO A 100 -4.14 2.34 6.49
N ALA A 101 -5.40 2.12 6.88
CA ALA A 101 -5.77 0.92 7.63
C ALA A 101 -5.46 -0.35 6.83
N PRO A 102 -4.82 -1.37 7.42
CA PRO A 102 -4.56 -2.63 6.76
C PRO A 102 -5.88 -3.36 6.44
N PRO A 103 -6.01 -4.00 5.25
CA PRO A 103 -7.20 -4.75 4.93
C PRO A 103 -7.36 -5.96 5.85
N ASN A 104 -8.59 -6.21 6.30
CA ASN A 104 -8.94 -7.41 7.06
C ASN A 104 -9.00 -8.62 6.10
N LEU A 105 -7.90 -9.36 5.99
CA LEU A 105 -7.81 -10.50 5.08
C LEU A 105 -8.64 -11.71 5.54
N ALA A 106 -8.99 -11.79 6.83
CA ALA A 106 -9.91 -12.81 7.31
C ALA A 106 -11.33 -12.68 6.72
N LYS A 107 -11.74 -11.44 6.38
CA LYS A 107 -13.04 -11.15 5.77
C LYS A 107 -12.97 -11.04 4.24
N LEU A 108 -11.91 -10.42 3.74
CA LEU A 108 -11.80 -10.09 2.32
C LEU A 108 -11.12 -11.18 1.49
N GLY A 109 -10.29 -12.00 2.14
CA GLY A 109 -9.41 -12.93 1.44
C GLY A 109 -8.35 -12.21 0.58
N ALA A 110 -7.78 -12.95 -0.37
CA ALA A 110 -6.86 -12.45 -1.38
C ALA A 110 -7.36 -12.88 -2.77
N PRO A 111 -8.37 -12.20 -3.33
CA PRO A 111 -9.04 -12.63 -4.57
C PRO A 111 -8.13 -12.59 -5.81
N ASP A 112 -7.05 -11.82 -5.75
CA ASP A 112 -6.02 -11.75 -6.79
C ASP A 112 -4.67 -12.15 -6.18
N PRO A 113 -4.27 -13.42 -6.31
CA PRO A 113 -3.02 -13.92 -5.71
C PRO A 113 -1.76 -13.26 -6.29
N ALA A 114 -1.75 -12.90 -7.58
CA ALA A 114 -0.60 -12.22 -8.19
C ALA A 114 -0.35 -10.85 -7.55
N ARG A 115 -1.42 -10.07 -7.37
CA ARG A 115 -1.34 -8.78 -6.67
C ARG A 115 -0.98 -8.95 -5.20
N ALA A 116 -1.56 -9.95 -4.52
CA ALA A 116 -1.24 -10.24 -3.13
C ALA A 116 0.26 -10.55 -2.97
N PHE A 117 0.79 -11.45 -3.80
CA PHE A 117 2.21 -11.79 -3.83
C PHE A 117 3.07 -10.54 -4.06
N TRP A 118 2.72 -9.72 -5.08
CA TRP A 118 3.47 -8.51 -5.37
C TRP A 118 3.53 -7.56 -4.16
N VAL A 119 2.39 -7.34 -3.52
CA VAL A 119 2.29 -6.45 -2.34
C VAL A 119 3.07 -7.01 -1.15
N ILE A 120 2.99 -8.31 -0.88
CA ILE A 120 3.75 -8.94 0.21
C ILE A 120 5.25 -8.81 -0.06
N LYS A 121 5.68 -9.15 -1.28
CA LYS A 121 7.09 -9.11 -1.66
C LYS A 121 7.69 -7.70 -1.61
N HIS A 122 7.00 -6.71 -2.15
CA HIS A 122 7.53 -5.36 -2.35
C HIS A 122 7.07 -4.34 -1.30
N GLY A 123 6.08 -4.68 -0.48
CA GLY A 123 5.47 -3.75 0.46
C GLY A 123 4.72 -2.62 -0.22
N VAL A 124 4.27 -1.65 0.58
CA VAL A 124 3.60 -0.44 0.09
C VAL A 124 4.25 0.79 0.71
N LYS A 125 4.84 1.65 -0.12
CA LYS A 125 5.48 2.89 0.32
C LYS A 125 4.49 3.77 1.09
N ALA A 126 5.01 4.46 2.10
CA ALA A 126 4.25 5.34 2.98
C ALA A 126 3.06 4.64 3.68
N SER A 127 3.23 3.35 4.02
CA SER A 127 2.29 2.57 4.80
C SER A 127 3.03 1.64 5.77
N GLY A 128 2.31 0.98 6.67
CA GLY A 128 2.87 -0.03 7.57
C GLY A 128 3.19 -1.38 6.90
N MET A 129 2.89 -1.56 5.60
CA MET A 129 3.15 -2.82 4.90
C MET A 129 4.61 -2.94 4.48
N ALA A 130 5.36 -3.79 5.17
CA ALA A 130 6.78 -4.03 4.92
C ALA A 130 7.02 -4.81 3.62
N ALA A 131 8.23 -4.66 3.03
CA ALA A 131 8.68 -5.41 1.86
C ALA A 131 9.35 -6.72 2.32
N TRP A 132 8.59 -7.80 2.40
CA TRP A 132 9.08 -9.09 2.90
C TRP A 132 10.10 -9.75 1.98
N GLY A 133 10.06 -9.50 0.68
CA GLY A 133 11.02 -10.03 -0.29
C GLY A 133 12.46 -9.55 -0.10
N THR A 134 12.73 -8.62 0.83
CA THR A 134 14.09 -8.20 1.18
C THR A 134 14.84 -9.24 2.00
N ASN A 135 14.12 -10.09 2.73
CA ASN A 135 14.69 -11.10 3.62
C ASN A 135 13.97 -12.46 3.54
N MET A 136 12.91 -12.57 2.76
CA MET A 136 12.12 -13.78 2.57
C MET A 136 12.19 -14.21 1.10
N LYS A 137 12.40 -15.49 0.86
CA LYS A 137 12.38 -16.06 -0.51
C LYS A 137 10.94 -16.15 -1.01
N ASP A 138 10.77 -16.12 -2.33
CA ASP A 138 9.46 -16.18 -2.98
C ASP A 138 8.63 -17.41 -2.57
N ASP A 139 9.28 -18.56 -2.36
CA ASP A 139 8.62 -19.80 -1.92
C ASP A 139 8.00 -19.71 -0.51
N TYR A 140 8.34 -18.70 0.26
CA TYR A 140 7.81 -18.48 1.63
C TYR A 140 6.75 -17.38 1.69
N ILE A 141 6.63 -16.58 0.62
CA ILE A 141 5.62 -15.53 0.46
C ILE A 141 4.31 -16.14 -0.06
#